data_acf8cdbd740542b7221e31b09ee2de00
#
_entry.id   acf8cdbd740542b7221e31b09ee2de00
#
_cell.length_a   1.000
_cell.length_b   1.000
_cell.length_c   1.000
_cell.angle_alpha   90.00
_cell.angle_beta   90.00
_cell.angle_gamma   90.00
#
_symmetry.space_group_name_H-M   'P 1'
#
loop_
_entity.id
_entity.type
_entity.pdbx_description
1 polymer ?
#
loop_
_entity_poly.entity_id
_entity_poly.type
_entity_poly.pdbx_seq_one_letter_code
_entity_poly.pdbx_strand_id
1 'polypeptide(L)'
;MDAFRQPQKLMVALSLRPGQRVAEVGAGGGYLTPYLAAAVGPSGHVVATDIDEESLRALRRRTDKLVQVTTRYVQPSQSGLEPAYFDLILLADVVHLLPQPAAYLRALCASLRPGGRIVVSGRIDRRAVLVQAATQAGLLLSDLSVELPAQFVTEVRSAK
;
A
#
# COMPACT_ATOMS: atom_id res chain seq x y z
N MET A 1 -13.81 14.50 3.90
CA MET A 1 -12.98 13.28 3.92
C MET A 1 -11.54 13.50 3.45
N ASP A 2 -11.32 14.39 2.51
CA ASP A 2 -9.96 14.67 1.97
C ASP A 2 -9.02 15.37 2.95
N ALA A 3 -9.57 16.14 3.90
CA ALA A 3 -8.77 16.84 4.90
C ALA A 3 -7.96 15.89 5.81
N PHE A 4 -8.44 14.66 6.01
CA PHE A 4 -7.73 13.68 6.83
C PHE A 4 -6.70 12.88 6.04
N ARG A 5 -6.97 12.56 4.79
CA ARG A 5 -6.09 11.68 3.99
C ARG A 5 -4.98 12.43 3.27
N GLN A 6 -5.20 13.68 2.91
CA GLN A 6 -4.24 14.55 2.21
C GLN A 6 -3.38 13.78 1.21
N PRO A 7 -3.98 13.26 0.14
CA PRO A 7 -3.31 12.31 -0.76
C PRO A 7 -2.04 12.89 -1.40
N GLN A 8 -2.00 14.20 -1.64
CA GLN A 8 -0.81 14.86 -2.20
C GLN A 8 0.38 14.75 -1.24
N LYS A 9 0.16 14.96 0.07
CA LYS A 9 1.22 14.83 1.08
C LYS A 9 1.70 13.39 1.18
N LEU A 10 0.78 12.43 1.13
CA LEU A 10 1.16 11.01 1.11
C LEU A 10 2.00 10.69 -0.13
N MET A 11 1.60 11.16 -1.31
CA MET A 11 2.38 10.93 -2.53
C MET A 11 3.80 11.50 -2.42
N VAL A 12 3.95 12.70 -1.84
CA VAL A 12 5.28 13.28 -1.60
C VAL A 12 6.11 12.37 -0.67
N ALA A 13 5.51 11.87 0.42
CA ALA A 13 6.19 10.97 1.35
C ALA A 13 6.60 9.66 0.69
N LEU A 14 5.80 9.14 -0.23
CA LEU A 14 6.12 7.91 -0.97
C LEU A 14 7.28 8.09 -1.94
N SER A 15 7.55 9.29 -2.40
CA SER A 15 8.66 9.62 -3.32
C SER A 15 8.68 8.73 -4.57
N LEU A 16 7.51 8.48 -5.14
CA LEU A 16 7.38 7.66 -6.35
C LEU A 16 7.97 8.36 -7.56
N ARG A 17 8.50 7.57 -8.48
CA ARG A 17 9.09 8.06 -9.73
C ARG A 17 8.41 7.41 -10.94
N PRO A 18 8.38 8.10 -12.08
CA PRO A 18 7.86 7.50 -13.32
C PRO A 18 8.52 6.16 -13.62
N GLY A 19 7.73 5.21 -14.08
CA GLY A 19 8.19 3.87 -14.43
C GLY A 19 8.19 2.86 -13.27
N GLN A 20 7.96 3.29 -12.05
CA GLN A 20 7.96 2.38 -10.91
C GLN A 20 6.72 1.47 -10.88
N ARG A 21 6.86 0.35 -10.19
CA ARG A 21 5.82 -0.67 -10.00
C ARG A 21 5.36 -0.63 -8.55
N VAL A 22 4.08 -0.35 -8.36
CA VAL A 22 3.48 -0.16 -7.03
C VAL A 22 2.32 -1.11 -6.86
N ALA A 23 2.22 -1.72 -5.68
CA ALA A 23 1.01 -2.42 -5.26
C ALA A 23 0.29 -1.59 -4.21
N GLU A 24 -1.02 -1.53 -4.33
CA GLU A 24 -1.92 -0.96 -3.30
C GLU A 24 -2.78 -2.09 -2.76
N VAL A 25 -2.49 -2.51 -1.52
CA VAL A 25 -3.22 -3.58 -0.85
C VAL A 25 -4.41 -2.99 -0.12
N GLY A 26 -5.60 -3.52 -0.38
CA GLY A 26 -6.83 -3.01 0.21
C GLY A 26 -7.20 -1.64 -0.34
N ALA A 27 -7.24 -1.53 -1.66
CA ALA A 27 -7.46 -0.25 -2.36
C ALA A 27 -8.87 0.32 -2.16
N GLY A 28 -9.82 -0.49 -1.70
CA GLY A 28 -11.21 -0.08 -1.54
C GLY A 28 -11.81 0.38 -2.86
N GLY A 29 -12.59 1.45 -2.82
CA GLY A 29 -13.19 2.05 -4.01
C GLY A 29 -12.23 2.86 -4.88
N GLY A 30 -10.93 2.85 -4.58
CA GLY A 30 -9.92 3.48 -5.43
C GLY A 30 -9.67 4.96 -5.14
N TYR A 31 -9.73 5.37 -3.88
CA TYR A 31 -9.46 6.76 -3.51
C TYR A 31 -8.01 7.18 -3.82
N LEU A 32 -7.03 6.35 -3.47
CA LEU A 32 -5.60 6.66 -3.67
C LEU A 32 -5.08 6.18 -5.03
N THR A 33 -5.70 5.20 -5.64
CA THR A 33 -5.19 4.54 -6.86
C THR A 33 -4.89 5.51 -8.00
N PRO A 34 -5.76 6.49 -8.32
CA PRO A 34 -5.43 7.46 -9.38
C PRO A 34 -4.21 8.33 -9.07
N TYR A 35 -3.97 8.66 -7.80
CA TYR A 35 -2.78 9.41 -7.40
C TYR A 35 -1.51 8.58 -7.59
N LEU A 36 -1.55 7.30 -7.22
CA LEU A 36 -0.44 6.38 -7.47
C LEU A 36 -0.16 6.23 -8.96
N ALA A 37 -1.22 6.06 -9.75
CA ALA A 37 -1.12 5.93 -11.20
C ALA A 37 -0.51 7.16 -11.85
N ALA A 38 -0.89 8.36 -11.40
CA ALA A 38 -0.31 9.61 -11.88
C ALA A 38 1.18 9.72 -11.52
N ALA A 39 1.56 9.29 -10.31
CA ALA A 39 2.93 9.36 -9.83
C ALA A 39 3.88 8.44 -10.62
N VAL A 40 3.44 7.23 -10.97
CA VAL A 40 4.26 6.28 -11.74
C VAL A 40 4.16 6.51 -13.26
N GLY A 41 3.16 7.24 -13.71
CA GLY A 41 2.96 7.57 -15.12
C GLY A 41 2.61 6.36 -15.99
N PRO A 42 2.45 6.59 -17.31
CA PRO A 42 2.01 5.54 -18.23
C PRO A 42 3.03 4.42 -18.44
N SER A 43 4.30 4.65 -18.10
CA SER A 43 5.35 3.62 -18.15
C SER A 43 5.46 2.81 -16.85
N GLY A 44 4.77 3.23 -15.78
CA GLY A 44 4.72 2.51 -14.52
C GLY A 44 3.60 1.49 -14.49
N HIS A 45 3.42 0.88 -13.32
CA HIS A 45 2.36 -0.10 -13.10
C HIS A 45 1.85 -0.01 -11.67
N VAL A 46 0.53 0.05 -11.52
CA VAL A 46 -0.14 -0.03 -10.21
C VAL A 46 -1.02 -1.27 -10.20
N VAL A 47 -0.77 -2.16 -9.25
CA VAL A 47 -1.65 -3.31 -8.97
C VAL A 47 -2.44 -2.99 -7.72
N ALA A 48 -3.74 -2.78 -7.87
CA ALA A 48 -4.63 -2.47 -6.77
C ALA A 48 -5.48 -3.70 -6.43
N THR A 49 -5.36 -4.17 -5.19
CA THR A 49 -6.06 -5.37 -4.74
C THR A 49 -7.12 -5.03 -3.70
N ASP A 50 -8.17 -5.81 -3.66
CA ASP A 50 -9.15 -5.78 -2.59
C ASP A 50 -9.84 -7.13 -2.44
N ILE A 51 -10.46 -7.35 -1.28
CA ILE A 51 -11.21 -8.58 -0.97
C ILE A 51 -12.70 -8.41 -1.19
N ASP A 52 -13.16 -7.19 -1.48
CA ASP A 52 -14.57 -6.85 -1.64
C ASP A 52 -14.89 -6.52 -3.09
N GLU A 53 -15.78 -7.33 -3.68
CA GLU A 53 -16.18 -7.18 -5.09
C GLU A 53 -16.89 -5.87 -5.40
N GLU A 54 -17.65 -5.33 -4.45
CA GLU A 54 -18.35 -4.05 -4.65
C GLU A 54 -17.34 -2.91 -4.72
N SER A 55 -16.37 -2.91 -3.81
CA SER A 55 -15.24 -1.96 -3.83
C SER A 55 -14.47 -2.05 -5.14
N LEU A 56 -14.18 -3.25 -5.61
CA LEU A 56 -13.47 -3.46 -6.88
C LEU A 56 -14.25 -2.93 -8.08
N ARG A 57 -15.57 -3.06 -8.08
CA ARG A 57 -16.40 -2.47 -9.15
C ARG A 57 -16.26 -0.95 -9.18
N ALA A 58 -16.32 -0.31 -8.02
CA ALA A 58 -16.10 1.14 -7.92
C ALA A 58 -14.70 1.54 -8.36
N LEU A 59 -13.69 0.79 -7.92
CA LEU A 59 -12.29 0.99 -8.30
C LEU A 59 -12.11 0.88 -9.82
N ARG A 60 -12.65 -0.14 -10.44
CA ARG A 60 -12.59 -0.33 -11.90
C ARG A 60 -13.20 0.84 -12.66
N ARG A 61 -14.37 1.32 -12.24
CA ARG A 61 -15.00 2.49 -12.84
C ARG A 61 -14.13 3.73 -12.73
N ARG A 62 -13.46 3.91 -11.59
CA ARG A 62 -12.61 5.06 -11.32
C ARG A 62 -11.30 5.03 -12.10
N THR A 63 -10.83 3.86 -12.47
CA THR A 63 -9.53 3.64 -13.11
C THR A 63 -9.62 3.10 -14.54
N ASP A 64 -10.80 3.06 -15.14
CA ASP A 64 -11.04 2.42 -16.45
C ASP A 64 -10.20 3.01 -17.59
N LYS A 65 -9.83 4.28 -17.49
CA LYS A 65 -9.00 4.97 -18.50
C LYS A 65 -7.51 4.98 -18.17
N LEU A 66 -7.13 4.39 -17.04
CA LEU A 66 -5.73 4.36 -16.59
C LEU A 66 -5.11 3.03 -17.00
N VAL A 67 -4.45 3.02 -18.15
CA VAL A 67 -3.88 1.79 -18.75
C VAL A 67 -2.82 1.13 -17.86
N GLN A 68 -2.16 1.90 -16.99
CA GLN A 68 -1.13 1.41 -16.07
C GLN A 68 -1.71 0.76 -14.80
N VAL A 69 -3.03 0.74 -14.62
CA VAL A 69 -3.68 0.17 -13.43
C VAL A 69 -4.25 -1.21 -13.72
N THR A 70 -3.88 -2.17 -12.89
CA THR A 70 -4.49 -3.50 -12.84
C THR A 70 -5.25 -3.63 -11.52
N THR A 71 -6.50 -4.02 -11.56
CA THR A 71 -7.31 -4.30 -10.38
C THR A 71 -7.44 -5.81 -10.18
N ARG A 72 -7.41 -6.25 -8.92
CA ARG A 72 -7.36 -7.69 -8.63
C ARG A 72 -8.14 -8.03 -7.36
N TYR A 73 -9.05 -8.98 -7.49
CA TYR A 73 -9.68 -9.61 -6.32
C TYR A 73 -8.69 -10.58 -5.67
N VAL A 74 -8.59 -10.55 -4.34
CA VAL A 74 -7.73 -11.44 -3.57
C VAL A 74 -8.46 -11.97 -2.33
N GLN A 75 -8.01 -13.08 -1.79
CA GLN A 75 -8.49 -13.62 -0.54
C GLN A 75 -7.91 -12.84 0.66
N PRO A 76 -8.61 -12.79 1.81
CA PRO A 76 -8.15 -11.99 2.97
C PRO A 76 -6.76 -12.32 3.49
N SER A 77 -6.31 -13.57 3.37
CA SER A 77 -5.01 -14.02 3.87
C SER A 77 -3.90 -14.05 2.81
N GLN A 78 -4.21 -13.66 1.57
CA GLN A 78 -3.28 -13.76 0.44
C GLN A 78 -3.20 -12.43 -0.30
N SER A 79 -1.96 -11.95 -0.50
CA SER A 79 -1.76 -10.69 -1.21
C SER A 79 -2.05 -10.79 -2.71
N GLY A 80 -1.86 -11.96 -3.30
CA GLY A 80 -1.99 -12.18 -4.75
C GLY A 80 -0.97 -11.41 -5.58
N LEU A 81 0.14 -10.98 -4.98
CA LEU A 81 1.15 -10.16 -5.65
C LEU A 81 2.29 -11.01 -6.22
N GLU A 82 2.82 -10.58 -7.35
CA GLU A 82 3.93 -11.21 -8.03
C GLU A 82 5.21 -11.18 -7.17
N PRO A 83 6.04 -12.25 -7.19
CA PRO A 83 7.31 -12.25 -6.47
C PRO A 83 8.33 -11.31 -7.13
N ALA A 84 9.15 -10.64 -6.31
CA ALA A 84 10.28 -9.80 -6.74
C ALA A 84 9.92 -8.79 -7.84
N TYR A 85 8.77 -8.13 -7.70
CA TYR A 85 8.22 -7.30 -8.79
C TYR A 85 8.10 -5.83 -8.41
N PHE A 86 7.77 -5.50 -7.15
CA PHE A 86 7.33 -4.16 -6.78
C PHE A 86 8.46 -3.31 -6.19
N ASP A 87 8.49 -2.05 -6.58
CA ASP A 87 9.33 -1.01 -5.97
C ASP A 87 8.74 -0.55 -4.64
N LEU A 88 7.42 -0.52 -4.53
CA LEU A 88 6.71 -0.10 -3.34
C LEU A 88 5.41 -0.86 -3.21
N ILE A 89 5.11 -1.30 -1.98
CA ILE A 89 3.80 -1.85 -1.61
C ILE A 89 3.21 -0.96 -0.54
N LEU A 90 2.04 -0.39 -0.81
CA LEU A 90 1.32 0.50 0.08
C LEU A 90 0.15 -0.23 0.73
N LEU A 91 0.07 -0.13 2.06
CA LEU A 91 -1.09 -0.52 2.85
C LEU A 91 -1.62 0.72 3.58
N ALA A 92 -2.67 1.32 3.04
CA ALA A 92 -3.26 2.54 3.59
C ALA A 92 -4.52 2.19 4.37
N ASP A 93 -4.45 2.30 5.70
CA ASP A 93 -5.54 2.04 6.64
C ASP A 93 -6.08 0.60 6.56
N VAL A 94 -5.20 -0.39 6.40
CA VAL A 94 -5.56 -1.79 6.12
C VAL A 94 -5.00 -2.77 7.15
N VAL A 95 -3.83 -2.51 7.74
CA VAL A 95 -3.12 -3.50 8.58
C VAL A 95 -3.98 -4.04 9.72
N HIS A 96 -4.79 -3.18 10.33
CA HIS A 96 -5.70 -3.59 11.42
C HIS A 96 -6.84 -4.52 10.97
N LEU A 97 -7.05 -4.67 9.66
CA LEU A 97 -8.07 -5.55 9.08
C LEU A 97 -7.51 -6.91 8.65
N LEU A 98 -6.19 -7.06 8.63
CA LEU A 98 -5.57 -8.31 8.19
C LEU A 98 -5.76 -9.40 9.24
N PRO A 99 -6.14 -10.63 8.83
CA PRO A 99 -6.36 -11.74 9.78
C PRO A 99 -5.11 -12.13 10.56
N GLN A 100 -3.95 -12.12 9.89
CA GLN A 100 -2.65 -12.43 10.48
C GLN A 100 -1.63 -11.41 9.99
N PRO A 101 -1.61 -10.20 10.58
CA PRO A 101 -0.83 -9.10 10.03
C PRO A 101 0.67 -9.37 9.99
N ALA A 102 1.24 -10.05 10.99
CA ALA A 102 2.67 -10.37 11.00
C ALA A 102 3.06 -11.27 9.82
N ALA A 103 2.32 -12.37 9.63
CA ALA A 103 2.57 -13.31 8.53
C ALA A 103 2.35 -12.64 7.16
N TYR A 104 1.33 -11.80 7.06
CA TYR A 104 1.02 -11.08 5.83
C TYR A 104 2.14 -10.10 5.45
N LEU A 105 2.60 -9.28 6.39
CA LEU A 105 3.70 -8.34 6.16
C LEU A 105 4.99 -9.06 5.77
N ARG A 106 5.30 -10.19 6.44
CA ARG A 106 6.46 -11.00 6.09
C ARG A 106 6.37 -11.53 4.66
N ALA A 107 5.19 -12.02 4.26
CA ALA A 107 4.96 -12.54 2.92
C ALA A 107 5.10 -11.44 1.85
N LEU A 108 4.72 -10.20 2.15
CA LEU A 108 4.88 -9.08 1.21
C LEU A 108 6.32 -8.80 0.85
N CYS A 109 7.27 -9.09 1.75
CA CYS A 109 8.70 -8.88 1.47
C CYS A 109 9.16 -9.68 0.25
N ALA A 110 8.57 -10.86 -0.01
CA ALA A 110 8.90 -11.68 -1.19
C ALA A 110 8.43 -11.05 -2.51
N SER A 111 7.50 -10.13 -2.47
CA SER A 111 6.99 -9.42 -3.64
C SER A 111 7.80 -8.17 -3.99
N LEU A 112 8.71 -7.76 -3.12
CA LEU A 112 9.59 -6.61 -3.37
C LEU A 112 10.76 -7.01 -4.25
N ARG A 113 11.08 -6.16 -5.22
CA ARG A 113 12.35 -6.23 -5.94
C ARG A 113 13.49 -5.72 -5.03
N PRO A 114 14.75 -5.99 -5.36
CA PRO A 114 15.87 -5.41 -4.61
C PRO A 114 15.76 -3.89 -4.48
N GLY A 115 15.86 -3.36 -3.25
CA GLY A 115 15.64 -1.95 -2.98
C GLY A 115 14.19 -1.52 -2.85
N GLY A 116 13.25 -2.44 -3.04
CA GLY A 116 11.82 -2.17 -2.83
C GLY A 116 11.48 -2.01 -1.35
N ARG A 117 10.34 -1.37 -1.07
CA ARG A 117 9.93 -1.05 0.30
C ARG A 117 8.43 -1.19 0.49
N ILE A 118 8.04 -1.48 1.71
CA ILE A 118 6.65 -1.48 2.14
C ILE A 118 6.40 -0.18 2.90
N VAL A 119 5.30 0.49 2.64
CA VAL A 119 4.85 1.65 3.40
C VAL A 119 3.45 1.38 3.94
N VAL A 120 3.28 1.62 5.23
CA VAL A 120 2.00 1.48 5.92
C VAL A 120 1.58 2.85 6.43
N SER A 121 0.36 3.23 6.13
CA SER A 121 -0.26 4.42 6.69
C SER A 121 -1.57 4.07 7.38
N GLY A 122 -1.98 4.92 8.31
CA GLY A 122 -3.21 4.70 9.04
C GLY A 122 -3.40 5.73 10.15
N ARG A 123 -4.52 5.61 10.86
CA ARG A 123 -4.80 6.45 12.02
C ARG A 123 -3.80 6.15 13.13
N ILE A 124 -3.37 7.19 13.81
CA ILE A 124 -2.34 7.09 14.87
C ILE A 124 -2.76 6.14 16.00
N ASP A 125 -4.05 6.06 16.31
CA ASP A 125 -4.57 5.16 17.34
C ASP A 125 -4.47 3.67 16.96
N ARG A 126 -4.18 3.36 15.69
CA ARG A 126 -4.00 1.99 15.18
C ARG A 126 -2.54 1.62 14.95
N ARG A 127 -1.62 2.53 15.23
CA ARG A 127 -0.17 2.30 15.00
C ARG A 127 0.36 1.12 15.83
N ALA A 128 -0.19 0.89 17.00
CA ALA A 128 0.21 -0.24 17.86
C ALA A 128 0.03 -1.60 17.18
N VAL A 129 -0.98 -1.75 16.34
CA VAL A 129 -1.20 -2.98 15.56
C VAL A 129 -0.02 -3.24 14.61
N LEU A 130 0.45 -2.20 13.93
CA LEU A 130 1.62 -2.30 13.06
C LEU A 130 2.88 -2.63 13.84
N VAL A 131 3.12 -1.95 14.96
CA VAL A 131 4.30 -2.20 15.81
C VAL A 131 4.33 -3.65 16.28
N GLN A 132 3.21 -4.18 16.75
CA GLN A 132 3.11 -5.56 17.21
C GLN A 132 3.37 -6.55 16.05
N ALA A 133 2.73 -6.31 14.91
CA ALA A 133 2.89 -7.17 13.73
C ALA A 133 4.34 -7.19 13.23
N ALA A 134 4.97 -6.02 13.14
CA ALA A 134 6.35 -5.89 12.69
C ALA A 134 7.32 -6.59 13.67
N THR A 135 7.10 -6.42 14.97
CA THR A 135 7.91 -7.09 16.00
C THR A 135 7.80 -8.62 15.87
N GLN A 136 6.59 -9.14 15.72
CA GLN A 136 6.38 -10.58 15.55
C GLN A 136 6.99 -11.12 14.25
N ALA A 137 6.99 -10.31 13.20
CA ALA A 137 7.53 -10.67 11.90
C ALA A 137 9.05 -10.50 11.80
N GLY A 138 9.70 -9.87 12.79
CA GLY A 138 11.13 -9.56 12.75
C GLY A 138 11.44 -8.46 11.74
N LEU A 139 10.53 -7.50 11.56
CA LEU A 139 10.68 -6.39 10.62
C LEU A 139 11.02 -5.09 11.37
N LEU A 140 11.71 -4.20 10.68
CA LEU A 140 12.10 -2.89 11.19
C LEU A 140 11.14 -1.82 10.70
N LEU A 141 10.87 -0.84 11.56
CA LEU A 141 10.00 0.30 11.25
C LEU A 141 10.80 1.60 11.23
N SER A 142 10.46 2.47 10.28
CA SER A 142 11.03 3.81 10.17
C SER A 142 9.94 4.77 9.76
N ASP A 143 9.60 5.72 10.64
CA ASP A 143 8.55 6.69 10.34
C ASP A 143 9.04 7.69 9.28
N LEU A 144 8.19 7.94 8.29
CA LEU A 144 8.45 8.92 7.25
C LEU A 144 8.08 10.32 7.76
N SER A 145 8.90 11.30 7.40
CA SER A 145 8.66 12.70 7.76
C SER A 145 7.54 13.28 6.91
N VAL A 146 6.32 13.21 7.42
CA VAL A 146 5.14 13.76 6.79
C VAL A 146 4.16 14.21 7.87
N GLU A 147 3.63 15.42 7.72
CA GLU A 147 2.63 15.95 8.64
C GLU A 147 1.23 15.63 8.11
N LEU A 148 0.64 14.57 8.64
CA LEU A 148 -0.75 14.19 8.38
C LEU A 148 -1.50 14.18 9.72
N PRO A 149 -2.58 14.96 9.86
CA PRO A 149 -3.31 15.02 11.13
C PRO A 149 -3.80 13.65 11.58
N ALA A 150 -3.48 13.27 12.81
CA ALA A 150 -3.90 12.02 13.45
C ALA A 150 -3.56 10.75 12.64
N GLN A 151 -2.56 10.81 11.76
CA GLN A 151 -2.12 9.66 10.96
C GLN A 151 -0.62 9.40 11.13
N PHE A 152 -0.23 8.16 10.85
CA PHE A 152 1.18 7.77 10.73
C PHE A 152 1.47 7.31 9.30
N VAL A 153 2.72 7.45 8.88
CA VAL A 153 3.25 6.87 7.65
C VAL A 153 4.60 6.25 7.98
N THR A 154 4.69 4.94 7.86
CA THR A 154 5.84 4.18 8.35
C THR A 154 6.34 3.24 7.26
N GLU A 155 7.64 3.27 7.01
CA GLU A 155 8.32 2.31 6.15
C GLU A 155 8.62 1.04 6.93
N VAL A 156 8.36 -0.12 6.32
CA VAL A 156 8.60 -1.43 6.89
C VAL A 156 9.68 -2.12 6.07
N ARG A 157 10.74 -2.59 6.73
CA ARG A 157 11.86 -3.24 6.07
C ARG A 157 12.20 -4.57 6.72
N SER A 158 12.75 -5.48 5.94
CA SER A 158 13.41 -6.66 6.48
C SER A 158 14.63 -6.24 7.33
N ALA A 159 14.93 -7.02 8.37
CA ALA A 159 16.09 -6.78 9.26
C ALA A 159 17.44 -7.02 8.56
N LYS A 160 17.44 -7.33 7.26
CA LYS A 160 18.65 -7.51 6.42
C LYS A 160 18.50 -6.76 5.12
#